data_a73f206990fffc378efda73d9959c17f
#
_entry.id   a73f206990fffc378efda73d9959c17f
#
_cell.length_a   1.000
_cell.length_b   1.000
_cell.length_c   1.000
_cell.angle_alpha   90.00
_cell.angle_beta   90.00
_cell.angle_gamma   90.00
#
_symmetry.space_group_name_H-M   'P 1'
#
loop_
_entity.id
_entity.type
_entity.pdbx_description
1 polymer ?
#
loop_
_entity_poly.entity_id
_entity_poly.type
_entity_poly.pdbx_seq_one_letter_code
_entity_poly.pdbx_strand_id
1 'polypeptide(L)'
;VVKEKLFTKMTRKKIIAGNWKMNLVADEAIVLVNAISQLQRTDSAVELMVFPPALYIQSLKHTTLKVGAQNFYPAEKGAFTGELSINQLKDVGASIVLIGHSERRELFFESNSFLKEKVDTAIAHNMPIIFCCGEPLSIRDAGNALEFVTQQLTESLFHLSPAQLVDVTIAYEPIWAIGTGITATVEEAEAMHKGIRNAIQAHYHSSEIAASISILYGGSCNPSNAAELFACPNVDGGLIGGAALDATSFIAIANAF
;
A
#
# COMPACT_ATOMS: atom_id res chain seq x y z
N VAL A 1 3.21 10.67 -27.14
CA VAL A 1 4.53 10.22 -27.63
C VAL A 1 5.61 10.35 -26.54
N VAL A 2 5.66 11.41 -25.72
CA VAL A 2 6.69 11.56 -24.67
C VAL A 2 6.35 10.72 -23.41
N LYS A 3 5.07 10.55 -23.08
CA LYS A 3 4.63 9.81 -21.88
C LYS A 3 4.52 8.29 -22.10
N GLU A 4 4.30 7.79 -23.31
CA GLU A 4 4.36 6.37 -23.63
C GLU A 4 5.76 5.79 -23.50
N LYS A 5 6.82 6.59 -23.74
CA LYS A 5 8.21 6.19 -23.50
C LYS A 5 8.57 6.05 -22.00
N LEU A 6 7.75 6.57 -21.07
CA LEU A 6 8.01 6.46 -19.63
C LEU A 6 7.82 5.01 -19.13
N PHE A 7 6.82 4.29 -19.65
CA PHE A 7 6.53 2.91 -19.19
C PHE A 7 7.53 1.87 -19.71
N THR A 8 8.14 2.09 -20.85
CA THR A 8 9.12 1.14 -21.44
C THR A 8 10.44 0.99 -20.66
N LYS A 9 10.63 1.75 -19.56
CA LYS A 9 11.84 1.75 -18.74
C LYS A 9 11.60 1.55 -17.24
N MET A 10 10.35 1.39 -16.80
CA MET A 10 10.03 1.24 -15.35
C MET A 10 10.06 -0.23 -14.95
N THR A 11 11.11 -0.63 -14.26
CA THR A 11 11.09 -1.85 -13.45
C THR A 11 10.18 -1.62 -12.24
N ARG A 12 9.39 -2.63 -11.87
CA ARG A 12 8.60 -2.61 -10.63
C ARG A 12 9.52 -2.34 -9.44
N LYS A 13 9.08 -1.45 -8.57
CA LYS A 13 9.79 -1.16 -7.32
C LYS A 13 9.51 -2.27 -6.32
N LYS A 14 10.55 -2.68 -5.60
CA LYS A 14 10.43 -3.50 -4.42
C LYS A 14 10.14 -2.58 -3.23
N ILE A 15 9.02 -2.79 -2.53
CA ILE A 15 8.53 -1.86 -1.51
C ILE A 15 8.20 -2.63 -0.23
N ILE A 16 8.71 -2.15 0.90
CA ILE A 16 8.27 -2.59 2.23
C ILE A 16 7.67 -1.38 2.96
N ALA A 17 6.36 -1.44 3.16
CA ALA A 17 5.55 -0.38 3.73
C ALA A 17 5.03 -0.81 5.11
N GLY A 18 5.42 -0.12 6.17
CA GLY A 18 4.99 -0.39 7.53
C GLY A 18 3.74 0.40 7.90
N ASN A 19 2.58 -0.23 7.93
CA ASN A 19 1.35 0.37 8.46
C ASN A 19 1.30 0.17 9.97
N TRP A 20 1.55 1.22 10.74
CA TRP A 20 1.56 1.15 12.20
C TRP A 20 0.17 1.12 12.81
N LYS A 21 -0.87 1.39 11.99
CA LYS A 21 -2.25 1.48 12.46
C LYS A 21 -2.36 2.45 13.64
N MET A 22 -3.18 2.16 14.65
CA MET A 22 -3.36 2.98 15.85
C MET A 22 -2.44 2.50 16.98
N ASN A 23 -1.13 2.53 16.74
CA ASN A 23 -0.12 2.13 17.73
C ASN A 23 0.94 3.22 17.93
N LEU A 24 1.68 3.09 19.01
CA LEU A 24 2.77 3.94 19.46
C LEU A 24 2.32 5.32 19.95
N VAL A 25 3.17 5.93 20.75
CA VAL A 25 3.17 7.36 21.10
C VAL A 25 4.39 8.05 20.49
N ALA A 26 4.47 9.38 20.60
CA ALA A 26 5.45 10.17 19.86
C ALA A 26 6.90 9.70 20.04
N ASP A 27 7.32 9.49 21.30
CA ASP A 27 8.70 9.09 21.61
C ASP A 27 9.00 7.68 21.09
N GLU A 28 8.05 6.75 21.19
CA GLU A 28 8.18 5.39 20.65
C GLU A 28 8.31 5.41 19.13
N ALA A 29 7.54 6.26 18.46
CA ALA A 29 7.60 6.44 17.01
C ALA A 29 8.99 6.93 16.55
N ILE A 30 9.57 7.91 17.27
CA ILE A 30 10.92 8.43 17.00
C ILE A 30 11.98 7.35 17.23
N VAL A 31 11.89 6.62 18.35
CA VAL A 31 12.82 5.53 18.68
C VAL A 31 12.78 4.44 17.59
N LEU A 32 11.57 4.03 17.16
CA LEU A 32 11.40 3.00 16.14
C LEU A 32 12.01 3.44 14.80
N VAL A 33 11.71 4.65 14.32
CA VAL A 33 12.24 5.16 13.04
C VAL A 33 13.76 5.27 13.08
N ASN A 34 14.33 5.75 14.19
CA ASN A 34 15.79 5.83 14.35
C ASN A 34 16.43 4.43 14.29
N ALA A 35 15.83 3.44 14.96
CA ALA A 35 16.31 2.05 14.92
C ALA A 35 16.22 1.46 13.51
N ILE A 36 15.11 1.66 12.79
CA ILE A 36 14.96 1.25 11.38
C ILE A 36 16.05 1.90 10.52
N SER A 37 16.26 3.21 10.65
CA SER A 37 17.25 3.97 9.86
C SER A 37 18.68 3.48 10.11
N GLN A 38 19.01 3.06 11.32
CA GLN A 38 20.33 2.52 11.68
C GLN A 38 20.55 1.11 11.11
N LEU A 39 19.51 0.31 11.02
CA LEU A 39 19.57 -1.06 10.52
C LEU A 39 19.42 -1.15 9.00
N GLN A 40 18.91 -0.09 8.35
CA GLN A 40 18.70 -0.06 6.91
C GLN A 40 20.02 -0.13 6.16
N ARG A 41 20.11 -1.03 5.18
CA ARG A 41 21.25 -1.12 4.28
C ARG A 41 21.23 0.02 3.28
N THR A 42 22.37 0.67 3.08
CA THR A 42 22.51 1.79 2.14
C THR A 42 22.57 1.36 0.67
N ASP A 43 22.85 0.08 0.42
CA ASP A 43 22.96 -0.54 -0.92
C ASP A 43 21.67 -1.27 -1.35
N SER A 44 20.62 -1.23 -0.52
CA SER A 44 19.36 -1.90 -0.83
C SER A 44 18.58 -1.17 -1.92
N ALA A 45 18.11 -1.94 -2.92
CA ALA A 45 17.16 -1.46 -3.94
C ALA A 45 15.69 -1.45 -3.43
N VAL A 46 15.45 -1.85 -2.19
CA VAL A 46 14.12 -1.90 -1.57
C VAL A 46 13.75 -0.54 -1.00
N GLU A 47 12.62 -0.02 -1.42
CA GLU A 47 12.07 1.24 -0.91
C GLU A 47 11.35 0.99 0.42
N LEU A 48 11.84 1.62 1.50
CA LEU A 48 11.22 1.54 2.82
C LEU A 48 10.33 2.75 3.08
N MET A 49 9.14 2.50 3.60
CA MET A 49 8.22 3.55 4.02
C MET A 49 7.44 3.16 5.27
N VAL A 50 7.00 4.15 6.04
CA VAL A 50 6.22 3.96 7.26
C VAL A 50 4.98 4.85 7.24
N PHE A 51 3.89 4.32 7.78
CA PHE A 51 2.61 5.01 7.90
C PHE A 51 2.24 5.09 9.39
N PRO A 52 2.74 6.10 10.11
CA PRO A 52 2.42 6.33 11.51
C PRO A 52 1.01 6.92 11.66
N PRO A 53 0.44 6.95 12.89
CA PRO A 53 -0.66 7.85 13.21
C PRO A 53 -0.34 9.29 12.77
N ALA A 54 -1.33 9.99 12.23
CA ALA A 54 -1.14 11.33 11.63
C ALA A 54 -0.49 12.34 12.58
N LEU A 55 -0.71 12.17 13.89
CA LEU A 55 -0.12 13.00 14.96
C LEU A 55 1.42 13.03 14.95
N TYR A 56 2.07 12.00 14.38
CA TYR A 56 3.54 11.86 14.45
C TYR A 56 4.25 12.13 13.13
N ILE A 57 3.51 12.33 12.02
CA ILE A 57 4.10 12.55 10.69
C ILE A 57 5.11 13.72 10.74
N GLN A 58 4.73 14.84 11.35
CA GLN A 58 5.59 16.03 11.41
C GLN A 58 6.92 15.76 12.16
N SER A 59 6.88 14.96 13.23
CA SER A 59 8.08 14.61 14.00
C SER A 59 9.02 13.69 13.22
N LEU A 60 8.51 12.97 12.22
CA LEU A 60 9.27 12.01 11.42
C LEU A 60 9.69 12.53 10.04
N LYS A 61 9.31 13.75 9.65
CA LYS A 61 9.54 14.29 8.29
C LYS A 61 11.02 14.43 7.88
N HIS A 62 11.94 14.41 8.81
CA HIS A 62 13.38 14.54 8.54
C HIS A 62 14.13 13.20 8.58
N THR A 63 13.43 12.09 8.59
CA THR A 63 14.02 10.75 8.52
C THR A 63 14.47 10.42 7.10
N THR A 64 15.28 9.37 6.96
CA THR A 64 15.67 8.81 5.64
C THR A 64 14.56 7.97 5.00
N LEU A 65 13.54 7.59 5.79
CA LEU A 65 12.41 6.80 5.33
C LEU A 65 11.35 7.68 4.67
N LYS A 66 10.60 7.15 3.73
CA LYS A 66 9.37 7.78 3.29
C LYS A 66 8.32 7.69 4.40
N VAL A 67 7.75 8.82 4.76
CA VAL A 67 6.65 8.89 5.73
C VAL A 67 5.35 9.12 4.98
N GLY A 68 4.36 8.27 5.22
CA GLY A 68 3.03 8.35 4.62
C GLY A 68 1.93 8.56 5.64
N ALA A 69 0.74 8.87 5.15
CA ALA A 69 -0.46 8.96 5.98
C ALA A 69 -1.37 7.74 5.77
N GLN A 70 -1.98 7.27 6.86
CA GLN A 70 -2.89 6.11 6.85
C GLN A 70 -4.24 6.40 6.21
N ASN A 71 -4.62 7.68 6.12
CA ASN A 71 -5.91 8.13 5.62
C ASN A 71 -5.91 9.64 5.37
N PHE A 72 -6.91 10.12 4.63
CA PHE A 72 -7.28 11.53 4.49
C PHE A 72 -8.74 11.65 4.04
N TYR A 73 -9.32 12.86 4.11
CA TYR A 73 -10.64 13.17 3.59
C TYR A 73 -10.51 13.88 2.23
N PRO A 74 -11.35 13.60 1.22
CA PRO A 74 -11.19 14.11 -0.15
C PRO A 74 -11.57 15.59 -0.37
N ALA A 75 -11.82 16.36 0.68
CA ALA A 75 -12.02 17.80 0.59
C ALA A 75 -10.73 18.57 0.95
N GLU A 76 -10.50 19.70 0.29
CA GLU A 76 -9.32 20.54 0.57
C GLU A 76 -9.41 21.23 1.93
N LYS A 77 -10.61 21.67 2.31
CA LYS A 77 -10.96 22.34 3.57
C LYS A 77 -12.46 22.34 3.78
N GLY A 78 -12.91 22.61 4.99
CA GLY A 78 -14.34 22.80 5.27
C GLY A 78 -14.79 22.27 6.63
N ALA A 79 -16.10 22.07 6.75
CA ALA A 79 -16.76 21.61 7.97
C ALA A 79 -16.69 20.08 8.10
N PHE A 80 -15.49 19.55 8.26
CA PHE A 80 -15.20 18.12 8.40
C PHE A 80 -14.40 17.88 9.69
N THR A 81 -15.04 18.11 10.82
CA THR A 81 -14.39 18.06 12.14
C THR A 81 -13.70 16.72 12.38
N GLY A 82 -12.38 16.76 12.64
CA GLY A 82 -11.55 15.59 12.89
C GLY A 82 -10.85 15.02 11.66
N GLU A 83 -11.24 15.43 10.44
CA GLU A 83 -10.61 14.96 9.20
C GLU A 83 -9.38 15.77 8.81
N LEU A 84 -8.53 15.17 7.98
CA LEU A 84 -7.29 15.74 7.47
C LEU A 84 -7.35 15.82 5.95
N SER A 85 -6.99 16.96 5.38
CA SER A 85 -6.87 17.13 3.93
C SER A 85 -5.47 16.75 3.45
N ILE A 86 -5.33 16.49 2.13
CA ILE A 86 -4.02 16.24 1.51
C ILE A 86 -3.07 17.42 1.71
N ASN A 87 -3.56 18.66 1.64
CA ASN A 87 -2.73 19.84 1.85
C ASN A 87 -2.13 19.89 3.25
N GLN A 88 -2.93 19.58 4.29
CA GLN A 88 -2.43 19.47 5.66
C GLN A 88 -1.41 18.34 5.82
N LEU A 89 -1.64 17.19 5.19
CA LEU A 89 -0.71 16.07 5.25
C LEU A 89 0.61 16.38 4.55
N LYS A 90 0.60 17.07 3.41
CA LYS A 90 1.82 17.53 2.71
C LYS A 90 2.61 18.52 3.57
N ASP A 91 1.94 19.45 4.21
CA ASP A 91 2.56 20.47 5.08
C ASP A 91 3.35 19.83 6.24
N VAL A 92 2.78 18.79 6.86
CA VAL A 92 3.45 18.05 7.94
C VAL A 92 4.47 17.02 7.43
N GLY A 93 4.62 16.82 6.11
CA GLY A 93 5.69 16.01 5.51
C GLY A 93 5.26 14.63 5.02
N ALA A 94 3.97 14.33 4.93
CA ALA A 94 3.53 13.10 4.28
C ALA A 94 3.83 13.15 2.77
N SER A 95 4.46 12.10 2.25
CA SER A 95 4.87 11.96 0.85
C SER A 95 4.10 10.92 0.05
N ILE A 96 3.21 10.17 0.71
CA ILE A 96 2.38 9.10 0.16
C ILE A 96 1.19 8.87 1.09
N VAL A 97 0.09 8.31 0.59
CA VAL A 97 -1.09 7.98 1.41
C VAL A 97 -1.60 6.56 1.15
N LEU A 98 -2.16 5.92 2.19
CA LEU A 98 -2.96 4.71 2.06
C LEU A 98 -4.39 5.09 1.69
N ILE A 99 -5.01 4.34 0.78
CA ILE A 99 -6.44 4.47 0.43
C ILE A 99 -7.07 3.10 0.43
N GLY A 100 -8.19 2.95 1.13
CA GLY A 100 -9.05 1.77 1.06
C GLY A 100 -8.56 0.58 1.86
N HIS A 101 -7.71 0.77 2.89
CA HIS A 101 -7.35 -0.31 3.82
C HIS A 101 -8.59 -1.01 4.36
N SER A 102 -8.54 -2.34 4.49
CA SER A 102 -9.68 -3.17 4.87
C SER A 102 -10.40 -2.69 6.14
N GLU A 103 -9.67 -2.26 7.16
CA GLU A 103 -10.26 -1.70 8.39
C GLU A 103 -11.13 -0.46 8.11
N ARG A 104 -10.74 0.38 7.14
CA ARG A 104 -11.52 1.56 6.80
C ARG A 104 -12.78 1.22 6.00
N ARG A 105 -12.69 0.23 5.13
CA ARG A 105 -13.86 -0.30 4.40
C ARG A 105 -14.87 -0.92 5.37
N GLU A 106 -14.39 -1.70 6.33
CA GLU A 106 -15.22 -2.49 7.23
C GLU A 106 -15.75 -1.68 8.42
N LEU A 107 -14.86 -0.97 9.14
CA LEU A 107 -15.22 -0.27 10.38
C LEU A 107 -15.74 1.16 10.15
N PHE A 108 -15.32 1.81 9.07
CA PHE A 108 -15.70 3.19 8.73
C PHE A 108 -16.56 3.27 7.46
N PHE A 109 -16.97 2.13 6.91
CA PHE A 109 -17.91 2.01 5.79
C PHE A 109 -17.49 2.79 4.54
N GLU A 110 -16.18 2.87 4.26
CA GLU A 110 -15.68 3.53 3.06
C GLU A 110 -16.03 2.72 1.81
N SER A 111 -16.97 3.21 1.02
CA SER A 111 -17.42 2.57 -0.22
C SER A 111 -16.41 2.76 -1.36
N ASN A 112 -16.49 1.93 -2.40
CA ASN A 112 -15.65 2.08 -3.59
C ASN A 112 -15.83 3.45 -4.26
N SER A 113 -17.04 4.01 -4.26
CA SER A 113 -17.28 5.37 -4.78
C SER A 113 -16.58 6.45 -3.96
N PHE A 114 -16.60 6.35 -2.63
CA PHE A 114 -15.88 7.28 -1.76
C PHE A 114 -14.37 7.14 -1.89
N LEU A 115 -13.89 5.90 -2.07
CA LEU A 115 -12.46 5.64 -2.32
C LEU A 115 -12.02 6.18 -3.68
N LYS A 116 -12.90 6.14 -4.70
CA LYS A 116 -12.66 6.80 -5.98
C LYS A 116 -12.43 8.31 -5.81
N GLU A 117 -13.26 8.99 -5.01
CA GLU A 117 -13.07 10.42 -4.72
C GLU A 117 -11.73 10.69 -4.05
N LYS A 118 -11.29 9.83 -3.12
CA LYS A 118 -9.95 9.91 -2.53
C LYS A 118 -8.85 9.72 -3.56
N VAL A 119 -8.98 8.75 -4.45
CA VAL A 119 -8.03 8.52 -5.54
C VAL A 119 -7.92 9.76 -6.42
N ASP A 120 -9.05 10.30 -6.89
CA ASP A 120 -9.10 11.51 -7.72
C ASP A 120 -8.43 12.70 -7.03
N THR A 121 -8.71 12.90 -5.74
CA THR A 121 -8.11 13.98 -4.95
C THR A 121 -6.59 13.79 -4.80
N ALA A 122 -6.12 12.58 -4.49
CA ALA A 122 -4.69 12.31 -4.36
C ALA A 122 -3.94 12.58 -5.67
N ILE A 123 -4.47 12.10 -6.78
CA ILE A 123 -3.89 12.30 -8.12
C ILE A 123 -3.88 13.79 -8.51
N ALA A 124 -4.96 14.52 -8.25
CA ALA A 124 -5.03 15.97 -8.52
C ALA A 124 -3.96 16.76 -7.75
N HIS A 125 -3.57 16.27 -6.57
CA HIS A 125 -2.53 16.88 -5.74
C HIS A 125 -1.13 16.30 -5.96
N ASN A 126 -0.92 15.43 -6.96
CA ASN A 126 0.33 14.70 -7.19
C ASN A 126 0.83 14.01 -5.92
N MET A 127 -0.08 13.38 -5.17
CA MET A 127 0.21 12.60 -3.98
C MET A 127 0.22 11.12 -4.38
N PRO A 128 1.37 10.43 -4.30
CA PRO A 128 1.44 8.99 -4.52
C PRO A 128 0.52 8.23 -3.57
N ILE A 129 0.01 7.08 -4.03
CA ILE A 129 -0.93 6.27 -3.25
C ILE A 129 -0.49 4.81 -3.16
N ILE A 130 -0.81 4.17 -2.05
CA ILE A 130 -0.97 2.71 -1.96
C ILE A 130 -2.46 2.45 -1.85
N PHE A 131 -3.03 1.86 -2.90
CA PHE A 131 -4.44 1.50 -2.95
C PHE A 131 -4.63 0.07 -2.45
N CYS A 132 -5.40 -0.09 -1.37
CA CYS A 132 -5.68 -1.38 -0.74
C CYS A 132 -6.98 -1.99 -1.30
N CYS A 133 -6.91 -3.27 -1.65
CA CYS A 133 -8.03 -4.07 -2.09
C CYS A 133 -7.92 -5.49 -1.53
N GLY A 134 -9.04 -6.16 -1.35
CA GLY A 134 -9.04 -7.52 -0.81
C GLY A 134 -10.43 -8.04 -0.52
N GLU A 135 -10.53 -9.34 -0.31
CA GLU A 135 -11.79 -10.05 -0.10
C GLU A 135 -11.92 -10.62 1.31
N PRO A 136 -13.14 -10.63 1.88
CA PRO A 136 -13.44 -11.36 3.11
C PRO A 136 -13.57 -12.88 2.84
N LEU A 137 -13.48 -13.68 3.90
CA LEU A 137 -13.54 -15.14 3.83
C LEU A 137 -14.78 -15.65 3.10
N SER A 138 -15.94 -15.07 3.32
CA SER A 138 -17.19 -15.50 2.69
C SER A 138 -17.17 -15.38 1.16
N ILE A 139 -16.50 -14.37 0.62
CA ILE A 139 -16.32 -14.19 -0.82
C ILE A 139 -15.32 -15.21 -1.37
N ARG A 140 -14.25 -15.47 -0.62
CA ARG A 140 -13.26 -16.47 -0.98
C ARG A 140 -13.86 -17.88 -1.03
N ASP A 141 -14.60 -18.26 0.01
CA ASP A 141 -15.26 -19.58 0.10
C ASP A 141 -16.28 -19.79 -1.01
N ALA A 142 -16.90 -18.70 -1.49
CA ALA A 142 -17.79 -18.72 -2.66
C ALA A 142 -17.04 -18.84 -4.01
N GLY A 143 -15.70 -18.81 -4.02
CA GLY A 143 -14.88 -18.87 -5.24
C GLY A 143 -14.81 -17.57 -6.03
N ASN A 144 -15.26 -16.44 -5.47
CA ASN A 144 -15.43 -15.15 -6.17
C ASN A 144 -14.33 -14.12 -5.81
N ALA A 145 -13.24 -14.56 -5.18
CA ALA A 145 -12.20 -13.67 -4.64
C ALA A 145 -11.63 -12.71 -5.70
N LEU A 146 -11.20 -13.22 -6.85
CA LEU A 146 -10.59 -12.39 -7.90
C LEU A 146 -11.61 -11.44 -8.54
N GLU A 147 -12.85 -11.88 -8.77
CA GLU A 147 -13.91 -11.04 -9.31
C GLU A 147 -14.20 -9.87 -8.36
N PHE A 148 -14.34 -10.14 -7.07
CA PHE A 148 -14.59 -9.13 -6.04
C PHE A 148 -13.47 -8.10 -5.96
N VAL A 149 -12.20 -8.53 -5.95
CA VAL A 149 -11.04 -7.64 -5.94
C VAL A 149 -10.96 -6.82 -7.23
N THR A 150 -11.23 -7.45 -8.38
CA THR A 150 -11.26 -6.76 -9.67
C THR A 150 -12.36 -5.69 -9.72
N GLN A 151 -13.52 -5.96 -9.12
CA GLN A 151 -14.60 -4.98 -9.00
C GLN A 151 -14.16 -3.77 -8.15
N GLN A 152 -13.50 -3.98 -7.00
CA GLN A 152 -12.96 -2.88 -6.19
C GLN A 152 -12.01 -1.99 -7.01
N LEU A 153 -11.10 -2.59 -7.78
CA LEU A 153 -10.17 -1.87 -8.65
C LEU A 153 -10.90 -1.11 -9.77
N THR A 154 -11.89 -1.75 -10.40
CA THR A 154 -12.66 -1.15 -11.49
C THR A 154 -13.44 0.08 -11.02
N GLU A 155 -14.12 -0.03 -9.88
CA GLU A 155 -14.95 1.04 -9.36
C GLU A 155 -14.15 2.22 -8.76
N SER A 156 -12.95 1.95 -8.24
CA SER A 156 -12.18 2.95 -7.50
C SER A 156 -10.91 3.44 -8.20
N LEU A 157 -10.30 2.65 -9.10
CA LEU A 157 -8.97 2.92 -9.61
C LEU A 157 -8.86 2.92 -11.14
N PHE A 158 -9.58 2.05 -11.86
CA PHE A 158 -9.38 1.84 -13.30
C PHE A 158 -9.89 2.97 -14.21
N HIS A 159 -10.49 4.01 -13.65
CA HIS A 159 -10.79 5.24 -14.38
C HIS A 159 -9.55 6.12 -14.64
N LEU A 160 -8.43 5.83 -13.97
CA LEU A 160 -7.18 6.58 -14.15
C LEU A 160 -6.57 6.33 -15.53
N SER A 161 -6.01 7.38 -16.12
CA SER A 161 -5.19 7.22 -17.33
C SER A 161 -3.87 6.50 -17.02
N PRO A 162 -3.23 5.85 -18.00
CA PRO A 162 -1.92 5.24 -17.81
C PRO A 162 -0.88 6.18 -17.17
N ALA A 163 -0.88 7.46 -17.55
CA ALA A 163 0.05 8.44 -17.00
C ALA A 163 -0.13 8.71 -15.50
N GLN A 164 -1.34 8.52 -14.96
CA GLN A 164 -1.65 8.70 -13.55
C GLN A 164 -1.29 7.47 -12.71
N LEU A 165 -1.21 6.28 -13.35
CA LEU A 165 -0.84 5.05 -12.66
C LEU A 165 0.62 4.99 -12.20
N VAL A 166 1.48 5.88 -12.68
CA VAL A 166 2.89 5.96 -12.28
C VAL A 166 3.06 6.17 -10.77
N ASP A 167 2.10 6.87 -10.14
CA ASP A 167 2.10 7.18 -8.72
C ASP A 167 1.24 6.22 -7.89
N VAL A 168 0.83 5.09 -8.49
CA VAL A 168 -0.03 4.09 -7.86
C VAL A 168 0.75 2.82 -7.55
N THR A 169 0.65 2.38 -6.31
CA THR A 169 1.01 1.04 -5.85
C THR A 169 -0.28 0.35 -5.39
N ILE A 170 -0.44 -0.93 -5.62
CA ILE A 170 -1.58 -1.72 -5.13
C ILE A 170 -1.11 -2.55 -3.94
N ALA A 171 -1.95 -2.68 -2.91
CA ALA A 171 -1.75 -3.64 -1.83
C ALA A 171 -2.94 -4.62 -1.80
N TYR A 172 -2.66 -5.90 -2.02
CA TYR A 172 -3.66 -6.95 -1.90
C TYR A 172 -3.72 -7.46 -0.47
N GLU A 173 -4.90 -7.35 0.13
CA GLU A 173 -5.19 -7.74 1.51
C GLU A 173 -6.11 -8.97 1.52
N PRO A 174 -5.62 -10.21 1.76
CA PRO A 174 -6.49 -11.33 2.11
C PRO A 174 -7.09 -11.05 3.50
N ILE A 175 -8.27 -10.40 3.56
CA ILE A 175 -8.85 -9.87 4.82
C ILE A 175 -9.00 -10.99 5.86
N TRP A 176 -9.33 -12.19 5.41
CA TRP A 176 -9.45 -13.40 6.22
C TRP A 176 -8.13 -13.86 6.88
N ALA A 177 -6.99 -13.35 6.40
CA ALA A 177 -5.64 -13.64 6.91
C ALA A 177 -4.99 -12.44 7.65
N ILE A 178 -5.75 -11.37 7.97
CA ILE A 178 -5.23 -10.21 8.68
C ILE A 178 -5.60 -10.32 10.16
N GLY A 179 -4.59 -10.47 11.03
CA GLY A 179 -4.79 -10.49 12.49
C GLY A 179 -5.53 -11.72 13.03
N THR A 180 -5.79 -12.72 12.20
CA THR A 180 -6.54 -13.92 12.59
C THR A 180 -5.64 -15.08 13.02
N GLY A 181 -4.32 -14.96 12.80
CA GLY A 181 -3.37 -16.08 12.97
C GLY A 181 -3.34 -17.04 11.77
N ILE A 182 -4.23 -16.88 10.80
CA ILE A 182 -4.22 -17.60 9.53
C ILE A 182 -3.33 -16.82 8.55
N THR A 183 -2.54 -17.54 7.74
CA THR A 183 -1.75 -16.94 6.66
C THR A 183 -2.21 -17.54 5.33
N ALA A 184 -2.31 -16.70 4.30
CA ALA A 184 -2.44 -17.22 2.95
C ALA A 184 -1.20 -18.04 2.59
N THR A 185 -1.36 -19.12 1.84
CA THR A 185 -0.20 -19.83 1.30
C THR A 185 0.50 -18.97 0.25
N VAL A 186 1.75 -19.30 -0.06
CA VAL A 186 2.53 -18.62 -1.09
C VAL A 186 1.85 -18.72 -2.45
N GLU A 187 1.27 -19.88 -2.76
CA GLU A 187 0.55 -20.14 -4.00
C GLU A 187 -0.74 -19.30 -4.10
N GLU A 188 -1.46 -19.14 -2.99
CA GLU A 188 -2.65 -18.30 -2.92
C GLU A 188 -2.32 -16.82 -3.11
N ALA A 189 -1.27 -16.35 -2.46
CA ALA A 189 -0.78 -14.98 -2.63
C ALA A 189 -0.36 -14.73 -4.09
N GLU A 190 0.46 -15.60 -4.67
CA GLU A 190 0.90 -15.48 -6.06
C GLU A 190 -0.27 -15.53 -7.04
N ALA A 191 -1.23 -16.43 -6.84
CA ALA A 191 -2.39 -16.55 -7.72
C ALA A 191 -3.21 -15.26 -7.76
N MET A 192 -3.45 -14.63 -6.60
CA MET A 192 -4.18 -13.37 -6.53
C MET A 192 -3.38 -12.18 -7.10
N HIS A 193 -2.10 -12.07 -6.79
CA HIS A 193 -1.24 -11.04 -7.38
C HIS A 193 -1.17 -11.13 -8.90
N LYS A 194 -1.02 -12.35 -9.43
CA LYS A 194 -1.08 -12.62 -10.87
C LYS A 194 -2.46 -12.26 -11.46
N GLY A 195 -3.54 -12.63 -10.76
CA GLY A 195 -4.91 -12.30 -11.16
C GLY A 195 -5.14 -10.79 -11.25
N ILE A 196 -4.71 -10.03 -10.24
CA ILE A 196 -4.78 -8.57 -10.23
C ILE A 196 -3.99 -7.99 -11.40
N ARG A 197 -2.77 -8.47 -11.64
CA ARG A 197 -1.93 -8.02 -12.76
C ARG A 197 -2.57 -8.29 -14.11
N ASN A 198 -3.20 -9.45 -14.28
CA ASN A 198 -3.95 -9.79 -15.48
C ASN A 198 -5.18 -8.88 -15.67
N ALA A 199 -5.89 -8.53 -14.58
CA ALA A 199 -7.01 -7.58 -14.64
C ALA A 199 -6.55 -6.18 -15.10
N ILE A 200 -5.42 -5.70 -14.61
CA ILE A 200 -4.79 -4.44 -15.06
C ILE A 200 -4.46 -4.53 -16.56
N GLN A 201 -3.80 -5.61 -17.00
CA GLN A 201 -3.45 -5.83 -18.40
C GLN A 201 -4.71 -5.85 -19.30
N ALA A 202 -5.74 -6.54 -18.88
CA ALA A 202 -6.99 -6.62 -19.63
C ALA A 202 -7.69 -5.27 -19.76
N HIS A 203 -7.73 -4.48 -18.66
CA HIS A 203 -8.39 -3.17 -18.65
C HIS A 203 -7.66 -2.14 -19.52
N TYR A 204 -6.34 -2.05 -19.39
CA TYR A 204 -5.53 -1.06 -20.13
C TYR A 204 -5.03 -1.56 -21.49
N HIS A 205 -5.32 -2.79 -21.86
CA HIS A 205 -4.83 -3.45 -23.09
C HIS A 205 -3.31 -3.34 -23.28
N SER A 206 -2.55 -3.37 -22.16
CA SER A 206 -1.09 -3.18 -22.16
C SER A 206 -0.42 -4.05 -21.11
N SER A 207 0.48 -4.92 -21.55
CA SER A 207 1.36 -5.70 -20.70
C SER A 207 2.42 -4.83 -20.02
N GLU A 208 2.85 -3.74 -20.64
CA GLU A 208 3.85 -2.81 -20.11
C GLU A 208 3.30 -2.06 -18.89
N ILE A 209 2.04 -1.60 -18.97
CA ILE A 209 1.37 -0.96 -17.83
C ILE A 209 1.24 -1.96 -16.67
N ALA A 210 0.73 -3.15 -16.92
CA ALA A 210 0.60 -4.18 -15.91
C ALA A 210 1.96 -4.58 -15.29
N ALA A 211 3.01 -4.61 -16.10
CA ALA A 211 4.37 -4.91 -15.65
C ALA A 211 5.05 -3.75 -14.89
N SER A 212 4.52 -2.53 -14.93
CA SER A 212 5.11 -1.36 -14.28
C SER A 212 4.57 -1.10 -12.86
N ILE A 213 3.37 -1.59 -12.54
CA ILE A 213 2.71 -1.34 -11.26
C ILE A 213 3.19 -2.34 -10.21
N SER A 214 3.68 -1.85 -9.08
CA SER A 214 4.03 -2.69 -7.93
C SER A 214 2.77 -3.16 -7.20
N ILE A 215 2.72 -4.46 -6.87
CA ILE A 215 1.62 -5.07 -6.11
C ILE A 215 2.21 -5.69 -4.85
N LEU A 216 1.81 -5.16 -3.69
CA LEU A 216 2.28 -5.57 -2.37
C LEU A 216 1.36 -6.61 -1.76
N TYR A 217 1.91 -7.54 -1.02
CA TYR A 217 1.15 -8.44 -0.17
C TYR A 217 0.81 -7.78 1.16
N GLY A 218 -0.47 -7.67 1.48
CA GLY A 218 -1.01 -7.02 2.68
C GLY A 218 -1.53 -7.98 3.75
N GLY A 219 -1.34 -9.28 3.58
CA GLY A 219 -1.65 -10.28 4.60
C GLY A 219 -0.56 -10.39 5.68
N SER A 220 -0.65 -11.44 6.50
CA SER A 220 0.33 -11.69 7.56
C SER A 220 1.71 -12.00 6.96
N CYS A 221 2.63 -11.05 7.07
CA CYS A 221 4.02 -11.18 6.65
C CYS A 221 4.94 -10.92 7.84
N ASN A 222 5.94 -11.79 8.00
CA ASN A 222 6.92 -11.76 9.08
C ASN A 222 8.28 -12.27 8.58
N PRO A 223 9.37 -12.18 9.37
CA PRO A 223 10.70 -12.61 8.93
C PRO A 223 10.80 -14.07 8.46
N SER A 224 9.92 -14.96 8.93
CA SER A 224 10.01 -16.39 8.60
C SER A 224 9.36 -16.75 7.25
N ASN A 225 8.40 -15.96 6.76
CA ASN A 225 7.70 -16.23 5.49
C ASN A 225 7.98 -15.21 4.38
N ALA A 226 8.65 -14.11 4.69
CA ALA A 226 8.89 -13.02 3.74
C ALA A 226 9.68 -13.47 2.50
N ALA A 227 10.71 -14.30 2.68
CA ALA A 227 11.56 -14.75 1.58
C ALA A 227 10.77 -15.59 0.55
N GLU A 228 9.91 -16.49 1.00
CA GLU A 228 9.08 -17.31 0.12
C GLU A 228 8.03 -16.45 -0.62
N LEU A 229 7.38 -15.51 0.08
CA LEU A 229 6.43 -14.58 -0.51
C LEU A 229 7.09 -13.69 -1.58
N PHE A 230 8.27 -13.15 -1.31
CA PHE A 230 8.94 -12.21 -2.22
C PHE A 230 9.71 -12.91 -3.34
N ALA A 231 9.90 -14.22 -3.26
CA ALA A 231 10.35 -15.03 -4.40
C ALA A 231 9.28 -15.19 -5.49
N CYS A 232 8.01 -14.93 -5.17
CA CYS A 232 6.91 -14.97 -6.12
C CYS A 232 7.04 -13.88 -7.19
N PRO A 233 6.91 -14.23 -8.49
CA PRO A 233 7.19 -13.29 -9.59
C PRO A 233 6.21 -12.10 -9.67
N ASN A 234 5.02 -12.20 -9.04
CA ASN A 234 4.02 -11.13 -9.06
C ASN A 234 3.92 -10.35 -7.74
N VAL A 235 4.67 -10.73 -6.70
CA VAL A 235 4.72 -10.05 -5.40
C VAL A 235 5.90 -9.09 -5.37
N ASP A 236 5.64 -7.80 -5.23
CA ASP A 236 6.66 -6.73 -5.31
C ASP A 236 7.02 -6.17 -3.93
N GLY A 237 6.63 -6.84 -2.86
CA GLY A 237 6.89 -6.46 -1.48
C GLY A 237 5.71 -6.64 -0.55
N GLY A 238 5.69 -5.89 0.55
CA GLY A 238 4.66 -6.05 1.57
C GLY A 238 4.14 -4.74 2.16
N LEU A 239 2.85 -4.73 2.50
CA LEU A 239 2.24 -3.78 3.41
C LEU A 239 2.15 -4.45 4.78
N ILE A 240 3.09 -4.11 5.66
CA ILE A 240 3.38 -4.84 6.89
C ILE A 240 2.64 -4.18 8.07
N GLY A 241 1.87 -4.96 8.82
CA GLY A 241 1.20 -4.52 10.04
C GLY A 241 2.09 -4.68 11.28
N GLY A 242 1.72 -5.58 12.19
CA GLY A 242 2.36 -5.74 13.50
C GLY A 242 3.88 -5.90 13.47
N ALA A 243 4.45 -6.64 12.51
CA ALA A 243 5.90 -6.79 12.37
C ALA A 243 6.63 -5.47 12.04
N ALA A 244 5.92 -4.43 11.57
CA ALA A 244 6.49 -3.10 11.34
C ALA A 244 6.65 -2.27 12.62
N LEU A 245 6.16 -2.75 13.75
CA LEU A 245 6.34 -2.13 15.08
C LEU A 245 7.62 -2.57 15.79
N ASP A 246 8.41 -3.46 15.18
CA ASP A 246 9.72 -3.90 15.64
C ASP A 246 10.75 -3.69 14.52
N ALA A 247 11.79 -2.88 14.79
CA ALA A 247 12.77 -2.51 13.79
C ALA A 247 13.53 -3.71 13.21
N THR A 248 13.86 -4.69 14.06
CA THR A 248 14.60 -5.89 13.65
C THR A 248 13.77 -6.74 12.70
N SER A 249 12.51 -6.99 13.04
CA SER A 249 11.56 -7.73 12.21
C SER A 249 11.30 -7.01 10.89
N PHE A 250 11.08 -5.70 10.92
CA PHE A 250 10.81 -4.90 9.72
C PHE A 250 11.98 -4.92 8.74
N ILE A 251 13.21 -4.75 9.24
CA ILE A 251 14.42 -4.81 8.41
C ILE A 251 14.72 -6.24 7.95
N ALA A 252 14.46 -7.27 8.77
CA ALA A 252 14.60 -8.66 8.34
C ALA A 252 13.65 -8.98 7.16
N ILE A 253 12.41 -8.48 7.20
CA ILE A 253 11.47 -8.58 6.08
C ILE A 253 12.01 -7.83 4.84
N ALA A 254 12.55 -6.63 5.00
CA ALA A 254 13.10 -5.85 3.90
C ALA A 254 14.34 -6.51 3.25
N ASN A 255 15.11 -7.26 4.01
CA ASN A 255 16.30 -8.00 3.53
C ASN A 255 15.96 -9.38 2.93
N ALA A 256 14.69 -9.75 2.85
CA ALA A 256 14.26 -11.05 2.31
C ALA A 256 14.16 -11.10 0.77
N PHE A 257 14.49 -10.01 0.05
CA PHE A 257 14.55 -9.94 -1.40
C PHE A 257 15.86 -10.49 -1.99
#